data_d926be359d289d270286c2336cb3791c
#
_entry.id   d926be359d289d270286c2336cb3791c
#
_cell.length_a   1.000
_cell.length_b   1.000
_cell.length_c   1.000
_cell.angle_alpha   90.00
_cell.angle_beta   90.00
_cell.angle_gamma   90.00
#
_symmetry.space_group_name_H-M   'P 1'
#
loop_
_entity.id
_entity.type
_entity.pdbx_description
1 polymer ?
#
loop_
_entity_poly.entity_id
_entity_poly.type
_entity_poly.pdbx_seq_one_letter_code
_entity_poly.pdbx_strand_id
1 'polypeptide(L)'
;MPTRHQVREAAIQLFYARASSQTAESDNELWALINDRGGLAFDRGRVKVLGHWQNGRSGVAAKLKKALAGATAAIDAADPSGKASTLFQELSKAEFALAEFIENLVLLTKADTGDWRDDLRRAFERSEKVRKLREEMRTHIVTFPPLQHQEVAKLFDKLDTFDKRVEMTRSPGKFPEQRELIHLHKTLAEMLALRSEAEKVTSQVSDHLKELNQTIATAAENYDLDRLSRVDLAILRLGVWEINHAPDVPAPVAINEAVNLAHSFSGEEAASFVNGILDRVAKEHSPVIPACAPEPDSPESDRG
;
A
#
# COMPACT_ATOMS: atom_id res chain seq x y z
N MET A 1 7.77 3.81 -9.07
CA MET A 1 7.78 2.35 -8.99
C MET A 1 8.88 1.94 -8.01
N PRO A 2 8.68 0.90 -7.20
CA PRO A 2 9.72 0.39 -6.31
C PRO A 2 10.90 -0.15 -7.11
N THR A 3 12.09 -0.08 -6.55
CA THR A 3 13.27 -0.70 -7.15
C THR A 3 13.22 -2.21 -6.94
N ARG A 4 13.88 -2.99 -7.81
CA ARG A 4 13.97 -4.45 -7.63
C ARG A 4 14.63 -4.82 -6.29
N HIS A 5 15.60 -4.06 -5.83
CA HIS A 5 16.22 -4.24 -4.51
C HIS A 5 15.21 -4.11 -3.37
N GLN A 6 14.39 -3.05 -3.37
CA GLN A 6 13.32 -2.87 -2.37
C GLN A 6 12.28 -4.01 -2.38
N VAL A 7 11.95 -4.53 -3.56
CA VAL A 7 11.02 -5.68 -3.69
C VAL A 7 11.61 -6.93 -3.06
N ARG A 8 12.89 -7.22 -3.30
CA ARG A 8 13.61 -8.35 -2.70
C ARG A 8 13.68 -8.23 -1.17
N GLU A 9 14.07 -7.06 -0.68
CA GLU A 9 14.12 -6.77 0.75
C GLU A 9 12.76 -7.03 1.42
N ALA A 10 11.68 -6.49 0.86
CA ALA A 10 10.32 -6.69 1.36
C ALA A 10 9.87 -8.16 1.28
N ALA A 11 10.23 -8.89 0.22
CA ALA A 11 9.92 -10.31 0.08
C ALA A 11 10.63 -11.15 1.17
N ILE A 12 11.91 -10.88 1.45
CA ILE A 12 12.65 -11.57 2.52
C ILE A 12 12.04 -11.29 3.88
N GLN A 13 11.67 -10.04 4.16
CA GLN A 13 10.99 -9.68 5.41
C GLN A 13 9.65 -10.41 5.55
N LEU A 14 8.89 -10.56 4.46
CA LEU A 14 7.63 -11.29 4.46
C LEU A 14 7.84 -12.80 4.66
N PHE A 15 8.86 -13.41 4.04
CA PHE A 15 9.24 -14.80 4.30
C PHE A 15 9.60 -15.03 5.76
N TYR A 16 10.40 -14.14 6.33
CA TYR A 16 10.79 -14.24 7.74
C TYR A 16 9.59 -14.09 8.68
N ALA A 17 8.70 -13.14 8.42
CA ALA A 17 7.50 -12.91 9.21
C ALA A 17 6.58 -14.15 9.19
N ARG A 18 6.30 -14.71 7.99
CA ARG A 18 5.50 -15.93 7.84
C ARG A 18 6.11 -17.13 8.55
N ALA A 19 7.45 -17.31 8.47
CA ALA A 19 8.14 -18.41 9.14
C ALA A 19 8.23 -18.24 10.66
N SER A 20 8.08 -17.02 11.18
CA SER A 20 8.19 -16.70 12.60
C SER A 20 6.84 -16.63 13.31
N SER A 21 5.75 -16.43 12.56
CA SER A 21 4.40 -16.40 13.10
C SER A 21 3.93 -17.81 13.41
N GLN A 22 3.55 -18.04 14.67
CA GLN A 22 2.96 -19.32 15.13
C GLN A 22 1.44 -19.35 14.98
N THR A 23 0.83 -18.23 14.72
CA THR A 23 -0.60 -18.06 14.44
C THR A 23 -0.78 -17.75 12.97
N ALA A 24 -1.87 -18.25 12.37
CA ALA A 24 -2.25 -17.90 11.00
C ALA A 24 -2.76 -16.45 10.98
N GLU A 25 -1.86 -15.52 11.21
CA GLU A 25 -2.13 -14.09 11.06
C GLU A 25 -2.39 -13.78 9.59
N SER A 26 -3.28 -12.86 9.35
CA SER A 26 -3.53 -12.40 7.99
C SER A 26 -2.27 -11.71 7.44
N ASP A 27 -2.03 -11.78 6.14
CA ASP A 27 -0.91 -11.07 5.51
C ASP A 27 -0.92 -9.56 5.84
N ASN A 28 -2.07 -8.99 6.16
CA ASN A 28 -2.19 -7.60 6.61
C ASN A 28 -1.51 -7.33 7.95
N GLU A 29 -1.63 -8.27 8.90
CA GLU A 29 -0.97 -8.18 10.22
C GLU A 29 0.55 -8.34 10.07
N LEU A 30 1.00 -9.27 9.22
CA LEU A 30 2.42 -9.44 8.91
C LEU A 30 3.00 -8.17 8.27
N TRP A 31 2.28 -7.54 7.35
CA TRP A 31 2.70 -6.27 6.76
C TRP A 31 2.74 -5.12 7.78
N ALA A 32 1.87 -5.12 8.78
CA ALA A 32 1.93 -4.14 9.86
C ALA A 32 3.23 -4.28 10.67
N LEU A 33 3.70 -5.50 10.92
CA LEU A 33 4.98 -5.78 11.60
C LEU A 33 6.20 -5.39 10.74
N ILE A 34 6.17 -5.75 9.45
CA ILE A 34 7.22 -5.41 8.48
C ILE A 34 7.32 -3.88 8.31
N ASN A 35 6.20 -3.20 8.26
CA ASN A 35 6.13 -1.76 8.12
C ASN A 35 6.50 -0.97 9.37
N ASP A 36 6.89 -1.60 10.48
CA ASP A 36 7.22 -0.83 11.68
C ASP A 36 8.44 0.09 11.47
N ARG A 37 9.33 -0.22 10.54
CA ARG A 37 10.38 0.70 10.03
C ARG A 37 9.87 1.66 8.93
N GLY A 38 8.94 1.26 8.10
CA GLY A 38 8.23 2.09 7.09
C GLY A 38 6.91 2.67 7.60
N GLY A 39 6.34 2.14 8.67
CA GLY A 39 5.07 2.50 9.28
C GLY A 39 4.98 3.95 9.71
N LEU A 40 6.11 4.56 10.09
CA LEU A 40 6.19 6.00 10.36
C LEU A 40 5.77 6.87 9.18
N ALA A 41 6.02 6.44 7.93
CA ALA A 41 5.59 7.18 6.75
C ALA A 41 4.08 7.02 6.50
N PHE A 42 3.51 5.82 6.75
CA PHE A 42 2.07 5.57 6.70
C PHE A 42 1.31 6.30 7.79
N ASP A 43 1.77 6.22 9.02
CA ASP A 43 1.15 6.91 10.16
C ASP A 43 1.17 8.43 9.96
N ARG A 44 2.28 8.98 9.47
CA ARG A 44 2.37 10.41 9.12
C ARG A 44 1.40 10.78 8.02
N GLY A 45 1.26 9.94 6.99
CA GLY A 45 0.32 10.12 5.90
C GLY A 45 -1.12 10.12 6.38
N ARG A 46 -1.48 9.11 7.20
CA ARG A 46 -2.80 9.01 7.83
C ARG A 46 -3.12 10.23 8.69
N VAL A 47 -2.21 10.60 9.58
CA VAL A 47 -2.37 11.78 10.45
C VAL A 47 -2.56 13.06 9.63
N LYS A 48 -1.83 13.23 8.52
CA LYS A 48 -1.99 14.39 7.63
C LYS A 48 -3.36 14.42 6.95
N VAL A 49 -3.84 13.29 6.42
CA VAL A 49 -5.17 13.20 5.80
C VAL A 49 -6.26 13.48 6.82
N LEU A 50 -6.19 12.85 7.98
CA LEU A 50 -7.16 13.05 9.06
C LEU A 50 -7.13 14.49 9.56
N GLY A 51 -5.94 15.07 9.76
CA GLY A 51 -5.78 16.49 10.12
C GLY A 51 -6.36 17.43 9.06
N HIS A 52 -6.18 17.14 7.78
CA HIS A 52 -6.76 17.89 6.68
C HIS A 52 -8.31 17.85 6.72
N TRP A 53 -8.89 16.69 6.97
CA TRP A 53 -10.33 16.55 7.10
C TRP A 53 -10.89 17.20 8.37
N GLN A 54 -10.18 17.09 9.48
CA GLN A 54 -10.58 17.66 10.76
C GLN A 54 -10.53 19.18 10.80
N ASN A 55 -9.57 19.81 10.14
CA ASN A 55 -9.44 21.27 10.10
C ASN A 55 -10.72 22.00 9.59
N GLY A 56 -11.63 21.27 8.94
CA GLY A 56 -12.97 21.77 8.60
C GLY A 56 -14.06 21.37 9.58
N ARG A 57 -13.82 20.36 10.43
CA ARG A 57 -14.85 19.75 11.28
C ARG A 57 -14.51 19.64 12.77
N SER A 58 -13.37 20.17 13.25
CA SER A 58 -13.07 20.11 14.69
C SER A 58 -14.18 20.75 15.54
N GLY A 59 -14.79 19.97 16.40
CA GLY A 59 -15.94 20.34 17.21
C GLY A 59 -17.25 20.49 16.43
N VAL A 60 -17.36 19.85 15.25
CA VAL A 60 -18.49 20.03 14.32
C VAL A 60 -19.69 19.16 14.67
N ALA A 61 -19.52 17.99 15.33
CA ALA A 61 -20.70 17.20 15.66
C ALA A 61 -21.73 18.01 16.45
N ALA A 62 -21.30 18.75 17.46
CA ALA A 62 -22.19 19.64 18.24
C ALA A 62 -22.69 20.84 17.43
N LYS A 63 -21.80 21.49 16.64
CA LYS A 63 -22.16 22.63 15.78
C LYS A 63 -23.06 22.19 14.62
N LEU A 64 -22.80 21.02 14.05
CA LEU A 64 -23.60 20.41 12.99
C LEU A 64 -25.00 20.10 13.52
N LYS A 65 -25.11 19.50 14.73
CA LYS A 65 -26.40 19.21 15.35
C LYS A 65 -27.28 20.46 15.46
N LYS A 66 -26.70 21.58 15.92
CA LYS A 66 -27.42 22.86 16.06
C LYS A 66 -27.79 23.42 14.68
N ALA A 67 -26.87 23.36 13.70
CA ALA A 67 -27.13 23.89 12.36
C ALA A 67 -28.19 23.05 11.61
N LEU A 68 -28.13 21.71 11.74
CA LEU A 68 -29.15 20.82 11.17
C LEU A 68 -30.52 21.03 11.81
N ALA A 69 -30.58 21.22 13.14
CA ALA A 69 -31.85 21.48 13.80
C ALA A 69 -32.47 22.81 13.35
N GLY A 70 -31.66 23.86 13.15
CA GLY A 70 -32.15 25.14 12.58
C GLY A 70 -32.66 24.98 11.15
N ALA A 71 -31.94 24.24 10.30
CA ALA A 71 -32.35 23.99 8.94
C ALA A 71 -33.60 23.09 8.87
N THR A 72 -33.75 22.11 9.78
CA THR A 72 -34.98 21.28 9.87
C THR A 72 -36.21 22.16 10.07
N ALA A 73 -36.17 23.07 11.04
CA ALA A 73 -37.29 23.98 11.29
C ALA A 73 -37.64 24.86 10.07
N ALA A 74 -36.60 25.32 9.34
CA ALA A 74 -36.81 26.10 8.12
C ALA A 74 -37.45 25.28 6.99
N ILE A 75 -37.04 24.03 6.85
CA ILE A 75 -37.57 23.11 5.84
C ILE A 75 -39.00 22.69 6.15
N ASP A 76 -39.29 22.33 7.40
CA ASP A 76 -40.64 21.98 7.85
C ASP A 76 -41.63 23.13 7.63
N ALA A 77 -41.18 24.37 7.84
CA ALA A 77 -41.98 25.55 7.57
C ALA A 77 -42.19 25.82 6.07
N ALA A 78 -41.26 25.41 5.23
CA ALA A 78 -41.32 25.67 3.76
C ALA A 78 -41.97 24.55 2.94
N ASP A 79 -42.05 23.33 3.47
CA ASP A 79 -42.53 22.14 2.76
C ASP A 79 -43.71 21.48 3.46
N PRO A 80 -44.97 21.90 3.20
CA PRO A 80 -46.16 21.25 3.74
C PRO A 80 -46.35 19.81 3.28
N SER A 81 -45.71 19.39 2.17
CA SER A 81 -45.79 18.03 1.65
C SER A 81 -44.95 17.02 2.46
N GLY A 82 -43.98 17.50 3.22
CA GLY A 82 -43.05 16.70 4.02
C GLY A 82 -42.01 15.93 3.23
N LYS A 83 -41.95 16.06 1.90
CA LYS A 83 -40.96 15.34 1.06
C LYS A 83 -39.54 15.86 1.30
N ALA A 84 -39.38 17.18 1.29
CA ALA A 84 -38.09 17.81 1.57
C ALA A 84 -37.65 17.55 3.02
N SER A 85 -38.59 17.53 3.96
CA SER A 85 -38.30 17.19 5.38
C SER A 85 -37.79 15.76 5.52
N THR A 86 -38.42 14.79 4.86
CA THR A 86 -37.96 13.39 4.86
C THR A 86 -36.54 13.24 4.28
N LEU A 87 -36.31 13.84 3.11
CA LEU A 87 -35.00 13.82 2.45
C LEU A 87 -33.92 14.49 3.32
N PHE A 88 -34.26 15.61 3.98
CA PHE A 88 -33.32 16.29 4.87
C PHE A 88 -33.01 15.49 6.13
N GLN A 89 -33.96 14.71 6.64
CA GLN A 89 -33.69 13.78 7.75
C GLN A 89 -32.69 12.68 7.34
N GLU A 90 -32.83 12.15 6.14
CA GLU A 90 -31.86 11.17 5.58
C GLU A 90 -30.48 11.79 5.40
N LEU A 91 -30.43 13.00 4.82
CA LEU A 91 -29.18 13.76 4.70
C LEU A 91 -28.54 14.02 6.07
N SER A 92 -29.33 14.45 7.05
CA SER A 92 -28.85 14.71 8.40
C SER A 92 -28.25 13.48 9.05
N LYS A 93 -28.89 12.32 8.92
CA LYS A 93 -28.35 11.05 9.42
C LYS A 93 -27.03 10.66 8.72
N ALA A 94 -26.97 10.85 7.40
CA ALA A 94 -25.77 10.54 6.63
C ALA A 94 -24.59 11.48 6.98
N GLU A 95 -24.86 12.78 7.16
CA GLU A 95 -23.87 13.78 7.61
C GLU A 95 -23.33 13.46 9.01
N PHE A 96 -24.20 13.07 9.94
CA PHE A 96 -23.77 12.63 11.28
C PHE A 96 -22.90 11.38 11.20
N ALA A 97 -23.33 10.37 10.45
CA ALA A 97 -22.58 9.13 10.31
C ALA A 97 -21.20 9.35 9.65
N LEU A 98 -21.06 10.32 8.74
CA LEU A 98 -19.77 10.71 8.18
C LEU A 98 -18.91 11.45 9.21
N ALA A 99 -19.50 12.39 9.96
CA ALA A 99 -18.77 13.14 10.98
C ALA A 99 -18.25 12.23 12.10
N GLU A 100 -19.11 11.37 12.64
CA GLU A 100 -18.74 10.36 13.65
C GLU A 100 -17.66 9.41 13.15
N PHE A 101 -17.78 8.93 11.91
CA PHE A 101 -16.79 8.07 11.32
C PHE A 101 -15.40 8.73 11.26
N ILE A 102 -15.33 9.99 10.82
CA ILE A 102 -14.07 10.75 10.75
C ILE A 102 -13.52 11.04 12.15
N GLU A 103 -14.36 11.37 13.13
CA GLU A 103 -13.93 11.58 14.52
C GLU A 103 -13.39 10.30 15.13
N ASN A 104 -14.04 9.15 14.89
CA ASN A 104 -13.59 7.86 15.38
C ASN A 104 -12.27 7.42 14.77
N LEU A 105 -12.02 7.69 13.48
CA LEU A 105 -10.75 7.38 12.84
C LEU A 105 -9.55 8.04 13.52
N VAL A 106 -9.75 9.17 14.17
CA VAL A 106 -8.70 9.91 14.89
C VAL A 106 -8.38 9.28 16.22
N LEU A 107 -9.39 8.69 16.85
CA LEU A 107 -9.26 8.08 18.18
C LEU A 107 -8.64 6.68 18.12
N LEU A 108 -8.62 6.04 16.94
CA LEU A 108 -8.02 4.72 16.77
C LEU A 108 -6.51 4.77 16.99
N THR A 109 -6.04 3.98 17.94
CA THR A 109 -4.63 3.77 18.22
C THR A 109 -3.96 2.87 17.16
N LYS A 110 -2.63 2.79 17.14
CA LYS A 110 -1.89 1.90 16.23
C LYS A 110 -2.35 0.44 16.30
N ALA A 111 -2.77 -0.03 17.46
CA ALA A 111 -3.21 -1.42 17.69
C ALA A 111 -4.57 -1.73 17.06
N ASP A 112 -5.42 -0.71 16.87
CA ASP A 112 -6.79 -0.86 16.37
C ASP A 112 -6.91 -0.61 14.86
N THR A 113 -5.80 -0.34 14.20
CA THR A 113 -5.81 0.04 12.78
C THR A 113 -5.82 -1.21 11.89
N GLY A 114 -7.00 -1.53 11.39
CA GLY A 114 -7.13 -2.28 10.16
C GLY A 114 -6.50 -1.54 8.97
N ASP A 115 -6.68 -2.04 7.76
CA ASP A 115 -6.17 -1.37 6.55
C ASP A 115 -6.80 0.04 6.43
N TRP A 116 -5.99 1.09 6.73
CA TRP A 116 -6.44 2.49 6.65
C TRP A 116 -6.93 2.90 5.25
N ARG A 117 -6.63 2.13 4.20
CA ARG A 117 -7.20 2.28 2.85
C ARG A 117 -8.68 1.95 2.84
N ASP A 118 -9.09 0.94 3.60
CA ASP A 118 -10.50 0.66 3.81
C ASP A 118 -11.20 1.79 4.53
N ASP A 119 -10.53 2.41 5.48
CA ASP A 119 -11.03 3.59 6.16
C ASP A 119 -11.20 4.78 5.21
N LEU A 120 -10.21 5.03 4.34
CA LEU A 120 -10.33 6.07 3.30
C LEU A 120 -11.45 5.72 2.31
N ARG A 121 -11.54 4.49 1.85
CA ARG A 121 -12.59 4.04 0.95
C ARG A 121 -13.98 4.24 1.56
N ARG A 122 -14.17 3.83 2.80
CA ARG A 122 -15.42 4.03 3.55
C ARG A 122 -15.75 5.52 3.74
N ALA A 123 -14.75 6.35 4.01
CA ALA A 123 -14.94 7.79 4.10
C ALA A 123 -15.38 8.40 2.78
N PHE A 124 -14.77 7.98 1.65
CA PHE A 124 -15.15 8.42 0.32
C PHE A 124 -16.56 7.97 -0.07
N GLU A 125 -16.93 6.72 0.21
CA GLU A 125 -18.27 6.19 -0.03
C GLU A 125 -19.35 6.97 0.75
N ARG A 126 -19.09 7.26 2.03
CA ARG A 126 -19.98 8.05 2.89
C ARG A 126 -20.09 9.50 2.40
N SER A 127 -18.98 10.11 2.02
CA SER A 127 -18.97 11.46 1.46
C SER A 127 -19.74 11.55 0.14
N GLU A 128 -19.60 10.56 -0.74
CA GLU A 128 -20.32 10.48 -1.99
C GLU A 128 -21.85 10.35 -1.77
N LYS A 129 -22.27 9.52 -0.80
CA LYS A 129 -23.67 9.40 -0.40
C LYS A 129 -24.24 10.73 0.09
N VAL A 130 -23.51 11.41 0.97
CA VAL A 130 -23.90 12.72 1.49
C VAL A 130 -24.01 13.75 0.37
N ARG A 131 -23.05 13.76 -0.55
CA ARG A 131 -23.06 14.68 -1.69
C ARG A 131 -24.28 14.48 -2.59
N LYS A 132 -24.65 13.22 -2.90
CA LYS A 132 -25.86 12.91 -3.69
C LYS A 132 -27.14 13.38 -3.00
N LEU A 133 -27.28 13.09 -1.72
CA LEU A 133 -28.47 13.53 -0.96
C LEU A 133 -28.56 15.06 -0.88
N ARG A 134 -27.42 15.75 -0.78
CA ARG A 134 -27.38 17.21 -0.75
C ARG A 134 -27.73 17.81 -2.11
N GLU A 135 -27.26 17.23 -3.20
CA GLU A 135 -27.59 17.67 -4.54
C GLU A 135 -29.09 17.48 -4.83
N GLU A 136 -29.66 16.34 -4.43
CA GLU A 136 -31.09 16.11 -4.50
C GLU A 136 -31.88 17.14 -3.66
N MET A 137 -31.43 17.41 -2.43
CA MET A 137 -32.06 18.41 -1.57
C MET A 137 -32.00 19.83 -2.18
N ARG A 138 -30.91 20.17 -2.90
CA ARG A 138 -30.80 21.48 -3.58
C ARG A 138 -31.93 21.71 -4.59
N THR A 139 -32.40 20.68 -5.26
CA THR A 139 -33.52 20.79 -6.22
C THR A 139 -34.84 21.17 -5.51
N HIS A 140 -35.01 20.73 -4.26
CA HIS A 140 -36.19 21.06 -3.47
C HIS A 140 -36.11 22.47 -2.90
N ILE A 141 -34.97 22.90 -2.40
CA ILE A 141 -34.86 24.22 -1.75
C ILE A 141 -35.00 25.40 -2.71
N VAL A 142 -34.84 25.20 -4.01
CA VAL A 142 -35.08 26.25 -5.03
C VAL A 142 -36.48 26.80 -4.96
N THR A 143 -37.46 25.98 -4.54
CA THR A 143 -38.87 26.38 -4.43
C THR A 143 -39.25 27.02 -3.09
N PHE A 144 -38.29 27.08 -2.13
CA PHE A 144 -38.56 27.59 -0.79
C PHE A 144 -38.68 29.13 -0.76
N PRO A 145 -39.42 29.68 0.18
CA PRO A 145 -39.44 31.10 0.41
C PRO A 145 -38.04 31.64 0.71
N PRO A 146 -37.74 32.93 0.37
CA PRO A 146 -36.37 33.45 0.40
C PRO A 146 -35.63 33.31 1.75
N LEU A 147 -36.34 33.43 2.86
CA LEU A 147 -35.74 33.33 4.18
C LEU A 147 -35.26 31.93 4.49
N GLN A 148 -36.14 30.94 4.30
CA GLN A 148 -35.83 29.50 4.50
C GLN A 148 -34.77 29.02 3.54
N HIS A 149 -34.87 29.42 2.26
CA HIS A 149 -33.85 29.15 1.26
C HIS A 149 -32.45 29.62 1.70
N GLN A 150 -32.34 30.85 2.20
CA GLN A 150 -31.07 31.44 2.64
C GLN A 150 -30.45 30.69 3.83
N GLU A 151 -31.26 30.25 4.79
CA GLU A 151 -30.76 29.47 5.95
C GLU A 151 -30.21 28.13 5.57
N VAL A 152 -30.92 27.37 4.72
CA VAL A 152 -30.48 26.07 4.23
C VAL A 152 -29.28 26.20 3.30
N ALA A 153 -29.24 27.21 2.43
CA ALA A 153 -28.12 27.47 1.56
C ALA A 153 -26.81 27.75 2.35
N LYS A 154 -26.87 28.57 3.38
CA LYS A 154 -25.71 28.83 4.27
C LYS A 154 -25.16 27.56 4.93
N LEU A 155 -26.04 26.63 5.29
CA LEU A 155 -25.60 25.32 5.81
C LEU A 155 -24.87 24.55 4.73
N PHE A 156 -25.44 24.46 3.51
CA PHE A 156 -24.85 23.71 2.41
C PHE A 156 -23.50 24.26 1.96
N ASP A 157 -23.31 25.58 1.93
CA ASP A 157 -22.03 26.19 1.61
C ASP A 157 -20.91 25.75 2.60
N LYS A 158 -21.25 25.62 3.89
CA LYS A 158 -20.31 25.11 4.90
C LYS A 158 -19.99 23.63 4.68
N LEU A 159 -21.00 22.82 4.33
CA LEU A 159 -20.84 21.40 4.07
C LEU A 159 -20.05 21.16 2.76
N ASP A 160 -20.26 21.98 1.73
CA ASP A 160 -19.51 21.94 0.49
C ASP A 160 -18.01 22.23 0.69
N THR A 161 -17.69 23.15 1.60
CA THR A 161 -16.29 23.41 1.97
C THR A 161 -15.61 22.16 2.53
N PHE A 162 -16.33 21.34 3.28
CA PHE A 162 -15.81 20.06 3.75
C PHE A 162 -15.68 19.04 2.62
N ASP A 163 -16.67 18.89 1.76
CA ASP A 163 -16.62 17.96 0.62
C ASP A 163 -15.45 18.29 -0.30
N LYS A 164 -15.16 19.58 -0.50
CA LYS A 164 -13.98 20.02 -1.25
C LYS A 164 -12.69 19.51 -0.62
N ARG A 165 -12.57 19.46 0.71
CA ARG A 165 -11.40 18.89 1.40
C ARG A 165 -11.27 17.37 1.20
N VAL A 166 -12.40 16.65 1.21
CA VAL A 166 -12.42 15.23 0.91
C VAL A 166 -12.02 14.99 -0.55
N GLU A 167 -12.54 15.80 -1.49
CA GLU A 167 -12.17 15.69 -2.91
C GLU A 167 -10.70 16.04 -3.16
N MET A 168 -10.12 16.99 -2.45
CA MET A 168 -8.68 17.28 -2.52
C MET A 168 -7.83 16.04 -2.15
N THR A 169 -8.28 15.27 -1.18
CA THR A 169 -7.61 14.03 -0.77
C THR A 169 -7.86 12.90 -1.77
N ARG A 170 -9.06 12.83 -2.34
CA ARG A 170 -9.44 11.80 -3.32
C ARG A 170 -8.74 11.99 -4.66
N SER A 171 -8.64 13.22 -5.12
CA SER A 171 -8.14 13.60 -6.44
C SER A 171 -7.11 14.74 -6.37
N PRO A 172 -5.98 14.55 -5.67
CA PRO A 172 -5.02 15.64 -5.41
C PRO A 172 -4.43 16.24 -6.68
N GLY A 173 -4.40 15.51 -7.78
CA GLY A 173 -3.94 16.00 -9.08
C GLY A 173 -4.77 17.16 -9.64
N LYS A 174 -6.04 17.31 -9.20
CA LYS A 174 -6.90 18.45 -9.55
C LYS A 174 -6.60 19.72 -8.75
N PHE A 175 -5.76 19.61 -7.71
CA PHE A 175 -5.46 20.68 -6.76
C PHE A 175 -3.94 20.83 -6.61
N PRO A 176 -3.24 21.39 -7.63
CA PRO A 176 -1.79 21.46 -7.66
C PRO A 176 -1.17 22.28 -6.52
N GLU A 177 -1.97 23.14 -5.88
CA GLU A 177 -1.58 23.87 -4.68
C GLU A 177 -1.43 22.97 -3.44
N GLN A 178 -2.03 21.78 -3.44
CA GLN A 178 -1.99 20.82 -2.34
C GLN A 178 -0.82 19.83 -2.48
N ARG A 179 0.41 20.34 -2.57
CA ARG A 179 1.63 19.53 -2.82
C ARG A 179 1.81 18.39 -1.82
N GLU A 180 1.45 18.60 -0.56
CA GLU A 180 1.56 17.56 0.47
C GLU A 180 0.64 16.36 0.22
N LEU A 181 -0.60 16.59 -0.25
CA LEU A 181 -1.53 15.53 -0.60
C LEU A 181 -1.08 14.77 -1.86
N ILE A 182 -0.52 15.48 -2.84
CA ILE A 182 0.06 14.86 -4.04
C ILE A 182 1.21 13.94 -3.65
N HIS A 183 2.13 14.42 -2.82
CA HIS A 183 3.26 13.63 -2.35
C HIS A 183 2.81 12.39 -1.56
N LEU A 184 1.81 12.56 -0.69
CA LEU A 184 1.22 11.47 0.07
C LEU A 184 0.67 10.37 -0.85
N HIS A 185 -0.15 10.74 -1.84
CA HIS A 185 -0.70 9.77 -2.81
C HIS A 185 0.38 9.04 -3.60
N LYS A 186 1.44 9.75 -4.00
CA LYS A 186 2.59 9.14 -4.67
C LYS A 186 3.27 8.11 -3.76
N THR A 187 3.58 8.49 -2.53
CA THR A 187 4.19 7.58 -1.54
C THR A 187 3.33 6.35 -1.30
N LEU A 188 2.00 6.53 -1.16
CA LEU A 188 1.06 5.44 -0.99
C LEU A 188 1.03 4.50 -2.20
N ALA A 189 0.97 5.04 -3.41
CA ALA A 189 1.00 4.25 -4.63
C ALA A 189 2.30 3.44 -4.75
N GLU A 190 3.44 4.03 -4.37
CA GLU A 190 4.75 3.36 -4.36
C GLU A 190 4.79 2.22 -3.33
N MET A 191 4.24 2.44 -2.14
CA MET A 191 4.19 1.39 -1.11
C MET A 191 3.22 0.26 -1.48
N LEU A 192 2.09 0.57 -2.11
CA LEU A 192 1.15 -0.43 -2.61
C LEU A 192 1.77 -1.29 -3.69
N ALA A 193 2.49 -0.65 -4.62
CA ALA A 193 3.22 -1.35 -5.67
C ALA A 193 4.31 -2.23 -5.07
N LEU A 194 5.07 -1.75 -4.08
CA LEU A 194 6.09 -2.51 -3.39
C LEU A 194 5.49 -3.77 -2.73
N ARG A 195 4.40 -3.61 -1.99
CA ARG A 195 3.71 -4.73 -1.34
C ARG A 195 3.23 -5.76 -2.37
N SER A 196 2.53 -5.32 -3.41
CA SER A 196 2.00 -6.19 -4.45
C SER A 196 3.10 -6.98 -5.15
N GLU A 197 4.20 -6.34 -5.51
CA GLU A 197 5.33 -7.01 -6.15
C GLU A 197 6.05 -7.97 -5.19
N ALA A 198 6.24 -7.60 -3.93
CA ALA A 198 6.85 -8.47 -2.94
C ALA A 198 5.97 -9.70 -2.63
N GLU A 199 4.65 -9.55 -2.51
CA GLU A 199 3.70 -10.65 -2.33
C GLU A 199 3.74 -11.60 -3.53
N LYS A 200 3.79 -11.07 -4.75
CA LYS A 200 3.90 -11.86 -5.98
C LYS A 200 5.19 -12.68 -6.00
N VAL A 201 6.33 -12.07 -5.75
CA VAL A 201 7.63 -12.77 -5.68
C VAL A 201 7.60 -13.85 -4.59
N THR A 202 7.09 -13.51 -3.40
CA THR A 202 6.98 -14.45 -2.28
C THR A 202 6.10 -15.66 -2.63
N SER A 203 4.98 -15.46 -3.33
CA SER A 203 4.12 -16.54 -3.80
C SER A 203 4.86 -17.43 -4.79
N GLN A 204 5.50 -16.84 -5.79
CA GLN A 204 6.25 -17.59 -6.81
C GLN A 204 7.39 -18.42 -6.21
N VAL A 205 8.14 -17.87 -5.26
CA VAL A 205 9.17 -18.65 -4.53
C VAL A 205 8.54 -19.75 -3.68
N SER A 206 7.38 -19.48 -3.05
CA SER A 206 6.67 -20.46 -2.22
C SER A 206 6.18 -21.66 -3.02
N ASP A 207 5.76 -21.45 -4.26
CA ASP A 207 5.31 -22.52 -5.17
C ASP A 207 6.45 -23.50 -5.53
N HIS A 208 7.70 -23.07 -5.42
CA HIS A 208 8.90 -23.85 -5.78
C HIS A 208 9.73 -24.32 -4.57
N LEU A 209 9.25 -24.14 -3.31
CA LEU A 209 10.04 -24.36 -2.10
C LEU A 209 10.72 -25.72 -2.03
N LYS A 210 10.06 -26.79 -2.48
CA LYS A 210 10.63 -28.16 -2.44
C LYS A 210 11.84 -28.29 -3.37
N GLU A 211 11.71 -27.80 -4.59
CA GLU A 211 12.77 -27.76 -5.60
C GLU A 211 13.95 -26.90 -5.13
N LEU A 212 13.64 -25.66 -4.67
CA LEU A 212 14.65 -24.70 -4.20
C LEU A 212 15.44 -25.26 -3.02
N ASN A 213 14.77 -25.87 -2.03
CA ASN A 213 15.44 -26.50 -0.90
C ASN A 213 16.37 -27.64 -1.33
N GLN A 214 15.96 -28.44 -2.31
CA GLN A 214 16.78 -29.54 -2.84
C GLN A 214 18.02 -28.99 -3.58
N THR A 215 17.86 -27.96 -4.40
CA THR A 215 18.97 -27.30 -5.09
C THR A 215 19.97 -26.69 -4.09
N ILE A 216 19.46 -25.97 -3.07
CA ILE A 216 20.30 -25.39 -2.02
C ILE A 216 21.04 -26.50 -1.24
N ALA A 217 20.36 -27.59 -0.87
CA ALA A 217 20.98 -28.70 -0.13
C ALA A 217 22.08 -29.38 -0.95
N THR A 218 21.86 -29.55 -2.25
CA THR A 218 22.89 -30.12 -3.16
C THR A 218 24.11 -29.18 -3.26
N ALA A 219 23.87 -27.88 -3.45
CA ALA A 219 24.95 -26.89 -3.56
C ALA A 219 25.69 -26.65 -2.22
N ALA A 220 25.03 -26.87 -1.08
CA ALA A 220 25.61 -26.70 0.25
C ALA A 220 26.50 -27.89 0.67
N GLU A 221 26.51 -28.99 -0.06
CA GLU A 221 27.30 -30.23 0.11
C GLU A 221 27.36 -30.73 1.56
N ASN A 222 27.80 -30.28 2.53
CA ASN A 222 27.91 -30.83 3.89
C ASN A 222 27.19 -29.94 4.94
N TYR A 223 26.30 -29.05 4.49
CA TYR A 223 25.64 -28.13 5.40
C TYR A 223 24.15 -28.47 5.53
N ASP A 224 23.72 -28.66 6.76
CA ASP A 224 22.33 -28.93 7.07
C ASP A 224 21.50 -27.63 6.99
N LEU A 225 20.47 -27.62 6.14
CA LEU A 225 19.60 -26.44 5.96
C LEU A 225 18.92 -26.00 7.27
N ASP A 226 18.68 -26.95 8.19
CA ASP A 226 18.05 -26.64 9.48
C ASP A 226 18.95 -25.81 10.42
N ARG A 227 20.24 -25.72 10.09
CA ARG A 227 21.21 -24.87 10.82
C ARG A 227 21.31 -23.46 10.27
N LEU A 228 20.76 -23.21 9.08
CA LEU A 228 20.73 -21.87 8.51
C LEU A 228 19.78 -20.96 9.28
N SER A 229 20.12 -19.71 9.39
CA SER A 229 19.16 -18.71 9.87
C SER A 229 17.97 -18.65 8.89
N ARG A 230 16.78 -18.36 9.43
CA ARG A 230 15.58 -18.22 8.60
C ARG A 230 15.74 -17.14 7.53
N VAL A 231 16.53 -16.11 7.82
CA VAL A 231 16.80 -15.01 6.90
C VAL A 231 17.72 -15.47 5.77
N ASP A 232 18.83 -16.15 6.10
CA ASP A 232 19.78 -16.65 5.08
C ASP A 232 19.13 -17.67 4.16
N LEU A 233 18.29 -18.54 4.71
CA LEU A 233 17.53 -19.48 3.93
C LEU A 233 16.50 -18.80 3.01
N ALA A 234 15.87 -17.70 3.46
CA ALA A 234 14.98 -16.90 2.63
C ALA A 234 15.74 -16.23 1.48
N ILE A 235 16.93 -15.68 1.76
CA ILE A 235 17.80 -15.07 0.75
C ILE A 235 18.26 -16.10 -0.29
N LEU A 236 18.70 -17.27 0.15
CA LEU A 236 19.12 -18.36 -0.74
C LEU A 236 17.97 -18.83 -1.63
N ARG A 237 16.77 -19.04 -1.07
CA ARG A 237 15.58 -19.43 -1.83
C ARG A 237 15.24 -18.41 -2.90
N LEU A 238 15.28 -17.13 -2.57
CA LEU A 238 15.04 -16.06 -3.54
C LEU A 238 16.11 -16.02 -4.62
N GLY A 239 17.39 -16.10 -4.25
CA GLY A 239 18.50 -16.07 -5.20
C GLY A 239 18.47 -17.27 -6.16
N VAL A 240 18.24 -18.49 -5.66
CA VAL A 240 18.09 -19.69 -6.51
C VAL A 240 16.86 -19.59 -7.41
N TRP A 241 15.74 -19.09 -6.89
CA TRP A 241 14.55 -18.87 -7.69
C TRP A 241 14.82 -17.87 -8.83
N GLU A 242 15.51 -16.76 -8.56
CA GLU A 242 15.85 -15.79 -9.60
C GLU A 242 16.78 -16.41 -10.68
N ILE A 243 17.77 -17.19 -10.27
CA ILE A 243 18.69 -17.85 -11.22
C ILE A 243 17.92 -18.84 -12.11
N ASN A 244 16.99 -19.61 -11.54
CA ASN A 244 16.32 -20.71 -12.24
C ASN A 244 15.06 -20.29 -13.00
N HIS A 245 14.30 -19.32 -12.48
CA HIS A 245 12.93 -19.00 -12.92
C HIS A 245 12.71 -17.55 -13.36
N ALA A 246 13.70 -16.65 -13.22
CA ALA A 246 13.58 -15.25 -13.61
C ALA A 246 14.52 -14.90 -14.78
N PRO A 247 14.17 -15.25 -16.04
CA PRO A 247 15.05 -15.06 -17.19
C PRO A 247 15.42 -13.60 -17.49
N ASP A 248 14.68 -12.66 -16.94
CA ASP A 248 14.95 -11.22 -17.02
C ASP A 248 15.96 -10.72 -15.97
N VAL A 249 16.46 -11.62 -15.09
CA VAL A 249 17.48 -11.33 -14.08
C VAL A 249 18.73 -12.15 -14.40
N PRO A 250 19.82 -11.54 -14.88
CA PRO A 250 21.08 -12.27 -15.08
C PRO A 250 21.60 -12.87 -13.76
N ALA A 251 22.10 -14.11 -13.78
CA ALA A 251 22.61 -14.79 -12.59
C ALA A 251 23.63 -13.96 -11.77
N PRO A 252 24.61 -13.26 -12.39
CA PRO A 252 25.51 -12.40 -11.61
C PRO A 252 24.80 -11.26 -10.86
N VAL A 253 23.68 -10.76 -11.40
CA VAL A 253 22.88 -9.73 -10.73
C VAL A 253 22.12 -10.33 -9.57
N ALA A 254 21.49 -11.51 -9.73
CA ALA A 254 20.81 -12.22 -8.65
C ALA A 254 21.76 -12.51 -7.49
N ILE A 255 22.97 -13.02 -7.80
CA ILE A 255 24.01 -13.30 -6.80
C ILE A 255 24.41 -12.05 -6.06
N ASN A 256 24.78 -10.97 -6.76
CA ASN A 256 25.20 -9.72 -6.14
C ASN A 256 24.13 -9.12 -5.23
N GLU A 257 22.88 -9.13 -5.64
CA GLU A 257 21.77 -8.65 -4.82
C GLU A 257 21.54 -9.52 -3.58
N ALA A 258 21.62 -10.85 -3.72
CA ALA A 258 21.49 -11.76 -2.58
C ALA A 258 22.64 -11.56 -1.56
N VAL A 259 23.86 -11.37 -2.03
CA VAL A 259 25.02 -11.06 -1.19
C VAL A 259 24.83 -9.74 -0.43
N ASN A 260 24.36 -8.69 -1.12
CA ASN A 260 24.08 -7.40 -0.49
C ASN A 260 23.00 -7.51 0.60
N LEU A 261 21.96 -8.32 0.36
CA LEU A 261 20.91 -8.57 1.34
C LEU A 261 21.44 -9.39 2.54
N ALA A 262 22.23 -10.43 2.28
CA ALA A 262 22.87 -11.22 3.34
C ALA A 262 23.79 -10.34 4.22
N HIS A 263 24.58 -9.49 3.59
CA HIS A 263 25.43 -8.53 4.31
C HIS A 263 24.58 -7.58 5.19
N SER A 264 23.47 -7.08 4.65
CA SER A 264 22.60 -6.13 5.37
C SER A 264 21.82 -6.75 6.53
N PHE A 265 21.40 -8.00 6.40
CA PHE A 265 20.54 -8.68 7.39
C PHE A 265 21.30 -9.57 8.36
N SER A 266 22.40 -10.22 7.93
CA SER A 266 23.09 -11.28 8.67
C SER A 266 24.60 -11.05 8.85
N GLY A 267 25.21 -10.16 8.05
CA GLY A 267 26.62 -9.79 8.14
C GLY A 267 27.53 -10.49 7.13
N GLU A 268 28.84 -10.28 7.27
CA GLU A 268 29.87 -10.66 6.29
C GLU A 268 30.00 -12.19 6.07
N GLU A 269 29.94 -12.96 7.15
CA GLU A 269 30.07 -14.43 7.07
C GLU A 269 28.92 -15.03 6.29
N ALA A 270 27.68 -14.57 6.53
CA ALA A 270 26.50 -14.99 5.80
C ALA A 270 26.56 -14.59 4.33
N ALA A 271 27.05 -13.38 4.03
CA ALA A 271 27.23 -12.91 2.66
C ALA A 271 28.21 -13.79 1.88
N SER A 272 29.35 -14.14 2.47
CA SER A 272 30.32 -15.04 1.87
C SER A 272 29.76 -16.44 1.62
N PHE A 273 28.98 -16.98 2.56
CA PHE A 273 28.31 -18.27 2.45
C PHE A 273 27.26 -18.25 1.32
N VAL A 274 26.40 -17.25 1.29
CA VAL A 274 25.37 -17.07 0.25
C VAL A 274 26.00 -16.97 -1.13
N ASN A 275 27.08 -16.21 -1.27
CA ASN A 275 27.84 -16.10 -2.52
C ASN A 275 28.33 -17.47 -3.00
N GLY A 276 28.97 -18.26 -2.12
CA GLY A 276 29.51 -19.57 -2.47
C GLY A 276 28.44 -20.56 -2.95
N ILE A 277 27.26 -20.58 -2.32
CA ILE A 277 26.14 -21.43 -2.70
C ILE A 277 25.56 -21.00 -4.06
N LEU A 278 25.25 -19.71 -4.25
CA LEU A 278 24.63 -19.21 -5.47
C LEU A 278 25.56 -19.30 -6.68
N ASP A 279 26.88 -19.14 -6.50
CA ASP A 279 27.89 -19.34 -7.55
C ASP A 279 27.90 -20.80 -8.06
N ARG A 280 27.73 -21.77 -7.16
CA ARG A 280 27.63 -23.19 -7.56
C ARG A 280 26.36 -23.44 -8.34
N VAL A 281 25.22 -22.97 -7.85
CA VAL A 281 23.92 -23.09 -8.56
C VAL A 281 24.00 -22.48 -9.96
N ALA A 282 24.57 -21.28 -10.08
CA ALA A 282 24.70 -20.62 -11.37
C ALA A 282 25.58 -21.37 -12.36
N LYS A 283 26.68 -22.00 -11.89
CA LYS A 283 27.57 -22.84 -12.74
C LYS A 283 26.88 -24.09 -13.24
N GLU A 284 26.05 -24.72 -12.43
CA GLU A 284 25.28 -25.93 -12.83
C GLU A 284 24.17 -25.55 -13.82
N HIS A 285 23.62 -24.33 -13.79
CA HIS A 285 22.58 -23.85 -14.69
C HIS A 285 23.12 -23.19 -15.96
N SER A 286 24.39 -22.82 -16.02
CA SER A 286 24.99 -22.25 -17.25
C SER A 286 25.08 -23.37 -18.30
N PRO A 287 24.48 -23.22 -19.50
CA PRO A 287 24.74 -24.16 -20.59
C PRO A 287 26.25 -24.15 -20.84
N VAL A 288 26.87 -25.31 -20.81
CA VAL A 288 28.27 -25.48 -21.17
C VAL A 288 28.42 -24.95 -22.59
N ILE A 289 28.94 -23.72 -22.73
CA ILE A 289 29.36 -23.23 -24.04
C ILE A 289 30.55 -24.12 -24.39
N PRO A 290 30.45 -24.98 -25.42
CA PRO A 290 31.60 -25.77 -25.84
C PRO A 290 32.72 -24.79 -26.18
N ALA A 291 33.90 -25.03 -25.58
CA ALA A 291 35.07 -24.20 -25.84
C ALA A 291 35.23 -24.08 -27.37
N CYS A 292 35.30 -22.86 -27.84
CA CYS A 292 35.52 -22.56 -29.24
C CYS A 292 36.72 -23.39 -29.70
N ALA A 293 36.51 -24.27 -30.68
CA ALA A 293 37.58 -25.05 -31.26
C ALA A 293 38.65 -24.04 -31.75
N PRO A 294 39.95 -24.33 -31.55
CA PRO A 294 41.00 -23.45 -32.03
C PRO A 294 40.86 -23.30 -33.54
N GLU A 295 40.91 -22.09 -34.03
CA GLU A 295 40.88 -21.81 -35.47
C GLU A 295 42.00 -22.63 -36.15
N PRO A 296 41.76 -23.22 -37.31
CA PRO A 296 42.81 -23.91 -38.08
C PRO A 296 43.83 -22.90 -38.53
N ASP A 297 45.09 -23.18 -38.23
CA ASP A 297 46.26 -22.42 -38.68
C ASP A 297 46.14 -22.00 -40.15
N SER A 298 46.23 -20.74 -40.41
CA SER A 298 46.28 -20.18 -41.77
C SER A 298 47.55 -20.69 -42.48
N PRO A 299 47.48 -21.18 -43.74
CA PRO A 299 48.68 -21.67 -44.41
C PRO A 299 49.63 -20.48 -44.67
N GLU A 300 50.89 -20.67 -44.28
CA GLU A 300 51.99 -19.80 -44.61
C GLU A 300 52.04 -19.59 -46.14
N SER A 301 51.89 -18.32 -46.56
CA SER A 301 52.14 -17.94 -47.96
C SER A 301 53.64 -17.91 -48.18
N ASP A 302 54.12 -18.99 -48.79
CA ASP A 302 55.43 -19.06 -49.41
C ASP A 302 55.56 -17.96 -50.50
N ARG A 303 56.45 -16.99 -50.29
CA ARG A 303 56.91 -16.08 -51.30
C ARG A 303 58.40 -16.32 -51.50
N GLY A 304 58.67 -17.09 -52.57
CA GLY A 304 59.96 -17.06 -53.21
C GLY A 304 60.15 -15.79 -54.03
#